data_4b01f7b9065fbfa8efac4a5c48684012
#
_entry.id   4b01f7b9065fbfa8efac4a5c48684012
#
_cell.length_a   1.000
_cell.length_b   1.000
_cell.length_c   1.000
_cell.angle_alpha   90.00
_cell.angle_beta   90.00
_cell.angle_gamma   90.00
#
_symmetry.space_group_name_H-M   'P 1'
#
loop_
_entity.id
_entity.type
_entity.pdbx_description
1 polymer ?
#
loop_
_entity_poly.entity_id
_entity_poly.type
_entity_poly.pdbx_seq_one_letter_code
_entity_poly.pdbx_strand_id
1 'polypeptide(L)'
;FMDTKQIEYILKIAEENNLPETAFVVKCKGNYELRWFTPKAEIDLCGHATLAAAYVISNFIDVNVKKIDFFTQSGKLEVTRNGNLYEMIFPEIMPIEIELSPQQANLIGCVPSAVYSSRDLILLLNSEQEVINYKPNYAQLRKLTDWLGIIITAQGSNTDFVSRYFCPELDSEDPVTGSSHCNLIPYWSEKLGKHKMVAAQLS
;
A
#
# COMPACT_ATOMS: atom_id res chain seq x y z
N PHE A 1 19.34 -13.65 -6.79
CA PHE A 1 19.14 -12.26 -7.28
C PHE A 1 19.08 -12.30 -8.80
N MET A 2 18.04 -11.71 -9.38
CA MET A 2 17.92 -11.57 -10.84
C MET A 2 18.92 -10.53 -11.34
N ASP A 3 19.52 -10.81 -12.51
CA ASP A 3 20.38 -9.83 -13.17
C ASP A 3 19.55 -8.76 -13.93
N THR A 4 20.20 -7.71 -14.40
CA THR A 4 19.54 -6.58 -15.07
C THR A 4 18.74 -7.02 -16.31
N LYS A 5 19.25 -8.02 -17.09
CA LYS A 5 18.56 -8.52 -18.28
C LYS A 5 17.28 -9.28 -17.93
N GLN A 6 17.31 -10.02 -16.82
CA GLN A 6 16.12 -10.71 -16.32
C GLN A 6 15.06 -9.71 -15.85
N ILE A 7 15.47 -8.64 -15.18
CA ILE A 7 14.56 -7.55 -14.77
C ILE A 7 13.92 -6.87 -15.98
N GLU A 8 14.71 -6.54 -17.00
CA GLU A 8 14.21 -5.94 -18.25
C GLU A 8 13.21 -6.84 -18.96
N TYR A 9 13.45 -8.16 -18.97
CA TYR A 9 12.54 -9.13 -19.57
C TYR A 9 11.21 -9.21 -18.81
N ILE A 10 11.27 -9.28 -17.49
CA ILE A 10 10.09 -9.32 -16.62
C ILE A 10 9.26 -8.04 -16.74
N LEU A 11 9.92 -6.89 -16.83
CA LEU A 11 9.25 -5.60 -17.01
C LEU A 11 8.47 -5.55 -18.33
N LYS A 12 9.03 -6.11 -19.42
CA LYS A 12 8.31 -6.22 -20.70
C LYS A 12 7.07 -7.11 -20.61
N ILE A 13 7.13 -8.20 -19.84
CA ILE A 13 5.95 -9.05 -19.61
C ILE A 13 4.88 -8.27 -18.83
N ALA A 14 5.28 -7.51 -17.81
CA ALA A 14 4.36 -6.67 -17.05
C ALA A 14 3.74 -5.55 -17.92
N GLU A 15 4.53 -4.97 -18.82
CA GLU A 15 4.06 -3.99 -19.81
C GLU A 15 3.04 -4.60 -20.78
N GLU A 16 3.31 -5.80 -21.32
CA GLU A 16 2.39 -6.52 -22.20
C GLU A 16 1.09 -6.91 -21.50
N ASN A 17 1.15 -7.33 -20.22
CA ASN A 17 -0.03 -7.63 -19.42
C ASN A 17 -0.90 -6.40 -19.20
N ASN A 18 -0.30 -5.23 -19.13
CA ASN A 18 -0.98 -3.93 -18.91
C ASN A 18 -1.97 -3.96 -17.73
N LEU A 19 -1.58 -4.67 -16.67
CA LEU A 19 -2.30 -4.70 -15.39
C LEU A 19 -1.65 -3.71 -14.42
N PRO A 20 -2.37 -3.24 -13.39
CA PRO A 20 -1.79 -2.38 -12.37
C PRO A 20 -0.47 -2.95 -11.83
N GLU A 21 -0.47 -4.23 -11.44
CA GLU A 21 0.73 -4.98 -11.05
C GLU A 21 0.68 -6.42 -11.57
N THR A 22 1.87 -6.93 -11.90
CA THR A 22 2.12 -8.34 -12.18
C THR A 22 3.07 -8.92 -11.13
N ALA A 23 2.64 -9.97 -10.44
CA ALA A 23 3.45 -10.70 -9.46
C ALA A 23 4.27 -11.80 -10.13
N PHE A 24 5.58 -11.81 -9.90
CA PHE A 24 6.48 -12.85 -10.33
C PHE A 24 7.00 -13.65 -9.13
N VAL A 25 6.78 -14.95 -9.17
CA VAL A 25 7.07 -15.84 -8.05
C VAL A 25 8.02 -16.95 -8.48
N VAL A 26 9.05 -17.18 -7.66
CA VAL A 26 9.98 -18.30 -7.85
C VAL A 26 10.05 -19.14 -6.57
N LYS A 27 9.81 -20.44 -6.68
CA LYS A 27 9.98 -21.37 -5.55
C LYS A 27 11.46 -21.61 -5.31
N CYS A 28 11.94 -21.31 -4.09
CA CYS A 28 13.33 -21.46 -3.68
C CYS A 28 13.42 -22.13 -2.32
N LYS A 29 14.03 -23.32 -2.23
CA LYS A 29 14.31 -24.06 -0.97
C LYS A 29 13.10 -24.19 -0.03
N GLY A 30 11.91 -24.42 -0.58
CA GLY A 30 10.68 -24.58 0.20
C GLY A 30 9.93 -23.27 0.55
N ASN A 31 10.48 -22.13 0.18
CA ASN A 31 9.88 -20.81 0.28
C ASN A 31 9.64 -20.22 -1.12
N TYR A 32 9.16 -19.00 -1.19
CA TYR A 32 8.89 -18.30 -2.43
C TYR A 32 9.56 -16.93 -2.43
N GLU A 33 10.31 -16.60 -3.48
CA GLU A 33 10.73 -15.24 -3.78
C GLU A 33 9.63 -14.57 -4.59
N LEU A 34 9.27 -13.34 -4.25
CA LEU A 34 8.16 -12.60 -4.86
C LEU A 34 8.60 -11.17 -5.19
N ARG A 35 8.30 -10.75 -6.42
CA ARG A 35 8.54 -9.40 -6.92
C ARG A 35 7.32 -8.91 -7.69
N TRP A 36 7.07 -7.62 -7.64
CA TRP A 36 5.92 -7.00 -8.31
C TRP A 36 6.38 -5.92 -9.28
N PHE A 37 5.76 -5.94 -10.43
CA PHE A 37 6.07 -5.00 -11.50
C PHE A 37 4.78 -4.35 -12.01
N THR A 38 4.77 -3.02 -12.04
CA THR A 38 3.84 -2.25 -12.85
C THR A 38 4.30 -2.29 -14.31
N PRO A 39 3.52 -1.81 -15.29
CA PRO A 39 4.00 -1.66 -16.66
C PRO A 39 5.24 -0.76 -16.82
N LYS A 40 5.60 0.03 -15.81
CA LYS A 40 6.68 1.02 -15.89
C LYS A 40 7.88 0.71 -15.00
N ALA A 41 7.67 0.05 -13.87
CA ALA A 41 8.71 -0.13 -12.87
C ALA A 41 8.40 -1.27 -11.91
N GLU A 42 9.43 -1.79 -11.26
CA GLU A 42 9.28 -2.63 -10.07
C GLU A 42 8.82 -1.81 -8.88
N ILE A 43 7.99 -2.41 -8.02
CA ILE A 43 7.55 -1.83 -6.76
C ILE A 43 7.94 -2.72 -5.58
N ASP A 44 8.11 -2.11 -4.43
CA ASP A 44 8.67 -2.74 -3.22
C ASP A 44 7.65 -3.52 -2.39
N LEU A 45 6.36 -3.17 -2.49
CA LEU A 45 5.29 -3.81 -1.72
C LEU A 45 3.94 -3.72 -2.44
N CYS A 46 3.29 -4.88 -2.63
CA CYS A 46 1.95 -4.96 -3.21
C CYS A 46 1.11 -6.05 -2.52
N GLY A 47 0.13 -5.64 -1.72
CA GLY A 47 -0.68 -6.56 -0.91
C GLY A 47 -1.61 -7.44 -1.73
N HIS A 48 -2.41 -6.84 -2.63
CA HIS A 48 -3.40 -7.60 -3.39
C HIS A 48 -2.75 -8.59 -4.37
N ALA A 49 -1.63 -8.23 -5.01
CA ALA A 49 -0.91 -9.15 -5.88
C ALA A 49 -0.22 -10.28 -5.09
N THR A 50 0.20 -10.03 -3.83
CA THR A 50 0.68 -11.08 -2.92
C THR A 50 -0.42 -12.08 -2.57
N LEU A 51 -1.63 -11.58 -2.24
CA LEU A 51 -2.77 -12.45 -1.96
C LEU A 51 -3.18 -13.27 -3.19
N ALA A 52 -3.15 -12.68 -4.39
CA ALA A 52 -3.39 -13.39 -5.65
C ALA A 52 -2.35 -14.49 -5.88
N ALA A 53 -1.06 -14.20 -5.66
CA ALA A 53 0.01 -15.19 -5.74
C ALA A 53 -0.18 -16.33 -4.73
N ALA A 54 -0.53 -16.01 -3.48
CA ALA A 54 -0.82 -17.01 -2.45
C ALA A 54 -2.02 -17.89 -2.81
N TYR A 55 -3.06 -17.31 -3.40
CA TYR A 55 -4.22 -18.05 -3.90
C TYR A 55 -3.81 -19.05 -4.99
N VAL A 56 -3.05 -18.62 -5.99
CA VAL A 56 -2.57 -19.49 -7.08
C VAL A 56 -1.71 -20.62 -6.51
N ILE A 57 -0.75 -20.33 -5.65
CA ILE A 57 0.12 -21.32 -5.04
C ILE A 57 -0.70 -22.35 -4.28
N SER A 58 -1.58 -21.93 -3.38
CA SER A 58 -2.31 -22.83 -2.47
C SER A 58 -3.46 -23.59 -3.13
N ASN A 59 -3.88 -23.23 -4.34
CA ASN A 59 -4.95 -23.94 -5.04
C ASN A 59 -4.47 -24.73 -6.27
N PHE A 60 -3.33 -24.36 -6.87
CA PHE A 60 -2.90 -24.95 -8.14
C PHE A 60 -1.45 -25.49 -8.15
N ILE A 61 -0.58 -25.01 -7.23
CA ILE A 61 0.85 -25.40 -7.23
C ILE A 61 1.16 -26.28 -6.03
N ASP A 62 0.80 -25.82 -4.82
CA ASP A 62 1.05 -26.52 -3.55
C ASP A 62 -0.24 -26.51 -2.72
N VAL A 63 -1.18 -27.35 -3.14
CA VAL A 63 -2.59 -27.35 -2.64
C VAL A 63 -2.72 -27.66 -1.14
N ASN A 64 -1.68 -28.21 -0.52
CA ASN A 64 -1.69 -28.56 0.91
C ASN A 64 -1.04 -27.44 1.76
N VAL A 65 -0.46 -26.42 1.15
CA VAL A 65 0.18 -25.35 1.91
C VAL A 65 -0.86 -24.47 2.58
N LYS A 66 -0.72 -24.29 3.89
CA LYS A 66 -1.57 -23.40 4.70
C LYS A 66 -0.89 -22.07 4.99
N LYS A 67 0.43 -22.07 4.99
CA LYS A 67 1.24 -20.90 5.31
C LYS A 67 2.32 -20.76 4.25
N ILE A 68 2.40 -19.58 3.65
CA ILE A 68 3.35 -19.24 2.59
C ILE A 68 4.22 -18.09 3.08
N ASP A 69 5.52 -18.31 3.05
CA ASP A 69 6.51 -17.27 3.32
C ASP A 69 7.05 -16.75 1.98
N PHE A 70 6.79 -15.48 1.71
CA PHE A 70 7.35 -14.77 0.57
C PHE A 70 8.56 -13.93 1.00
N PHE A 71 9.67 -14.06 0.29
CA PHE A 71 10.83 -13.20 0.43
C PHE A 71 10.79 -12.12 -0.65
N THR A 72 10.76 -10.88 -0.23
CA THR A 72 10.57 -9.69 -1.08
C THR A 72 11.65 -8.65 -0.80
N GLN A 73 11.70 -7.58 -1.57
CA GLN A 73 12.60 -6.45 -1.30
C GLN A 73 12.27 -5.72 0.02
N SER A 74 11.00 -5.74 0.43
CA SER A 74 10.53 -5.16 1.70
C SER A 74 10.62 -6.14 2.88
N GLY A 75 11.35 -7.25 2.70
CA GLY A 75 11.51 -8.28 3.73
C GLY A 75 10.54 -9.45 3.53
N LYS A 76 10.33 -10.21 4.61
CA LYS A 76 9.47 -11.38 4.61
C LYS A 76 8.00 -10.97 4.77
N LEU A 77 7.16 -11.45 3.87
CA LEU A 77 5.70 -11.40 4.00
C LEU A 77 5.17 -12.80 4.26
N GLU A 78 4.25 -12.91 5.20
CA GLU A 78 3.62 -14.16 5.57
C GLU A 78 2.14 -14.13 5.18
N VAL A 79 1.70 -15.17 4.46
CA VAL A 79 0.28 -15.36 4.13
C VAL A 79 -0.19 -16.68 4.69
N THR A 80 -1.24 -16.65 5.50
CA THR A 80 -1.89 -17.84 6.06
C THR A 80 -3.28 -18.04 5.45
N ARG A 81 -3.55 -19.26 4.98
CA ARG A 81 -4.87 -19.63 4.47
C ARG A 81 -5.74 -20.17 5.61
N ASN A 82 -6.88 -19.52 5.84
CA ASN A 82 -7.92 -19.92 6.80
C ASN A 82 -9.22 -20.23 6.06
N GLY A 83 -9.40 -21.49 5.60
CA GLY A 83 -10.51 -21.88 4.75
C GLY A 83 -10.48 -21.20 3.38
N ASN A 84 -11.43 -20.32 3.12
CA ASN A 84 -11.50 -19.51 1.90
C ASN A 84 -10.92 -18.10 2.06
N LEU A 85 -10.45 -17.75 3.26
CA LEU A 85 -9.83 -16.45 3.54
C LEU A 85 -8.31 -16.57 3.60
N TYR A 86 -7.64 -15.46 3.28
CA TYR A 86 -6.20 -15.31 3.38
C TYR A 86 -5.89 -14.16 4.33
N GLU A 87 -5.05 -14.44 5.30
CA GLU A 87 -4.53 -13.47 6.27
C GLU A 87 -3.07 -13.17 5.90
N MET A 88 -2.72 -11.89 5.82
CA MET A 88 -1.37 -11.46 5.50
C MET A 88 -0.85 -10.52 6.60
N ILE A 89 0.37 -10.76 7.03
CA ILE A 89 1.07 -9.92 7.99
C ILE A 89 1.90 -8.90 7.20
N PHE A 90 1.62 -7.63 7.47
CA PHE A 90 2.37 -6.49 6.93
C PHE A 90 3.37 -5.94 7.96
N PRO A 91 4.45 -5.28 7.52
CA PRO A 91 5.34 -4.57 8.43
C PRO A 91 4.60 -3.39 9.10
N GLU A 92 4.88 -3.20 10.37
CA GLU A 92 4.45 -2.03 11.13
C GLU A 92 5.44 -0.89 10.91
N ILE A 93 4.94 0.26 10.44
CA ILE A 93 5.75 1.45 10.17
C ILE A 93 5.05 2.65 10.81
N MET A 94 5.44 3.03 12.03
CA MET A 94 4.92 4.22 12.68
C MET A 94 5.34 5.47 11.91
N PRO A 95 4.40 6.29 11.43
CA PRO A 95 4.74 7.51 10.71
C PRO A 95 5.22 8.60 11.68
N ILE A 96 6.08 9.48 11.21
CA ILE A 96 6.70 10.56 12.00
C ILE A 96 5.94 11.85 11.74
N GLU A 97 5.53 12.55 12.79
CA GLU A 97 4.91 13.86 12.67
C GLU A 97 5.91 14.88 12.13
N ILE A 98 5.47 15.68 11.16
CA ILE A 98 6.28 16.70 10.49
C ILE A 98 5.51 18.00 10.33
N GLU A 99 6.23 19.08 10.08
CA GLU A 99 5.68 20.34 9.60
C GLU A 99 5.99 20.51 8.12
N LEU A 100 4.97 20.83 7.32
CA LEU A 100 5.16 21.19 5.92
C LEU A 100 5.71 22.63 5.81
N SER A 101 6.60 22.85 4.88
CA SER A 101 6.95 24.22 4.49
C SER A 101 5.72 24.95 3.94
N PRO A 102 5.67 26.31 4.00
CA PRO A 102 4.56 27.06 3.42
C PRO A 102 4.30 26.76 1.94
N GLN A 103 5.34 26.41 1.20
CA GLN A 103 5.25 26.00 -0.20
C GLN A 103 4.55 24.65 -0.35
N GLN A 104 4.94 23.64 0.44
CA GLN A 104 4.31 22.31 0.45
C GLN A 104 2.86 22.38 0.93
N ALA A 105 2.56 23.16 1.97
CA ALA A 105 1.22 23.35 2.50
C ALA A 105 0.24 23.93 1.46
N ASN A 106 0.72 24.80 0.57
CA ASN A 106 -0.11 25.33 -0.53
C ASN A 106 -0.42 24.29 -1.63
N LEU A 107 0.33 23.20 -1.69
CA LEU A 107 0.17 22.18 -2.74
C LEU A 107 -0.88 21.12 -2.38
N ILE A 108 -1.12 20.89 -1.07
CA ILE A 108 -2.00 19.80 -0.62
C ILE A 108 -3.51 20.12 -0.75
N GLY A 109 -3.90 21.38 -0.91
CA GLY A 109 -5.27 21.80 -1.17
C GLY A 109 -6.28 21.60 -0.02
N CYS A 110 -5.81 21.37 1.20
CA CYS A 110 -6.60 21.28 2.43
C CYS A 110 -5.80 21.82 3.62
N VAL A 111 -6.44 21.91 4.79
CA VAL A 111 -5.78 22.28 6.05
C VAL A 111 -5.87 21.09 7.01
N PRO A 112 -4.85 20.20 7.05
CA PRO A 112 -4.85 19.06 7.95
C PRO A 112 -4.67 19.50 9.39
N SER A 113 -5.20 18.72 10.34
CA SER A 113 -4.98 18.91 11.77
C SER A 113 -3.59 18.49 12.23
N ALA A 114 -2.99 17.52 11.51
CA ALA A 114 -1.60 17.10 11.66
C ALA A 114 -1.11 16.47 10.35
N VAL A 115 0.20 16.45 10.17
CA VAL A 115 0.86 15.86 9.00
C VAL A 115 1.92 14.88 9.46
N TYR A 116 1.97 13.72 8.83
CA TYR A 116 2.96 12.69 9.11
C TYR A 116 3.67 12.27 7.84
N SER A 117 4.90 11.81 8.01
CA SER A 117 5.76 11.33 6.93
C SER A 117 6.21 9.89 7.18
N SER A 118 6.18 9.10 6.14
CA SER A 118 6.90 7.84 6.02
C SER A 118 7.29 7.67 4.55
N ARG A 119 7.05 6.51 3.93
CA ARG A 119 7.11 6.37 2.48
C ARG A 119 6.10 7.29 1.77
N ASP A 120 4.96 7.47 2.39
CA ASP A 120 3.84 8.30 1.92
C ASP A 120 3.67 9.52 2.83
N LEU A 121 3.13 10.61 2.29
CA LEU A 121 2.66 11.76 3.06
C LEU A 121 1.27 11.46 3.63
N ILE A 122 1.09 11.63 4.94
CA ILE A 122 -0.18 11.36 5.61
C ILE A 122 -0.77 12.65 6.16
N LEU A 123 -1.96 12.98 5.70
CA LEU A 123 -2.70 14.17 6.11
C LEU A 123 -3.86 13.75 7.01
N LEU A 124 -3.80 14.10 8.30
CA LEU A 124 -4.89 13.89 9.22
C LEU A 124 -5.92 15.02 9.07
N LEU A 125 -7.12 14.68 8.68
CA LEU A 125 -8.25 15.61 8.58
C LEU A 125 -9.14 15.54 9.82
N ASN A 126 -10.00 16.56 10.03
CA ASN A 126 -10.80 16.66 11.24
C ASN A 126 -12.02 15.74 11.23
N SER A 127 -12.48 15.28 10.05
CA SER A 127 -13.68 14.46 9.93
C SER A 127 -13.66 13.57 8.69
N GLU A 128 -14.44 12.49 8.74
CA GLU A 128 -14.73 11.63 7.59
C GLU A 128 -15.30 12.45 6.41
N GLN A 129 -16.14 13.46 6.70
CA GLN A 129 -16.72 14.29 5.65
C GLN A 129 -15.66 15.13 4.92
N GLU A 130 -14.60 15.56 5.59
CA GLU A 130 -13.47 16.24 4.95
C GLU A 130 -12.71 15.26 4.04
N VAL A 131 -12.53 14.00 4.45
CA VAL A 131 -11.93 12.94 3.62
C VAL A 131 -12.76 12.69 2.37
N ILE A 132 -14.09 12.56 2.50
CA ILE A 132 -15.02 12.36 1.38
C ILE A 132 -14.97 13.53 0.40
N ASN A 133 -14.98 14.76 0.91
CA ASN A 133 -15.09 15.99 0.12
C ASN A 133 -13.78 16.42 -0.52
N TYR A 134 -12.65 15.88 -0.09
CA TYR A 134 -11.35 16.25 -0.62
C TYR A 134 -11.26 16.02 -2.14
N LYS A 135 -10.77 17.03 -2.85
CA LYS A 135 -10.57 16.99 -4.30
C LYS A 135 -9.08 17.17 -4.60
N PRO A 136 -8.39 16.12 -5.05
CA PRO A 136 -6.97 16.20 -5.35
C PRO A 136 -6.71 17.09 -6.56
N ASN A 137 -5.71 17.95 -6.48
CA ASN A 137 -5.12 18.63 -7.63
C ASN A 137 -3.79 17.93 -7.96
N TYR A 138 -3.83 16.92 -8.81
CA TYR A 138 -2.64 16.12 -9.15
C TYR A 138 -1.49 16.95 -9.71
N ALA A 139 -1.77 18.02 -10.48
CA ALA A 139 -0.75 18.92 -10.99
C ALA A 139 0.02 19.66 -9.87
N GLN A 140 -0.61 19.89 -8.72
CA GLN A 140 0.05 20.43 -7.54
C GLN A 140 0.69 19.32 -6.71
N LEU A 141 -0.02 18.22 -6.48
CA LEU A 141 0.46 17.12 -5.64
C LEU A 141 1.75 16.48 -6.19
N ARG A 142 1.92 16.38 -7.52
CA ARG A 142 3.17 15.90 -8.15
C ARG A 142 4.42 16.71 -7.80
N LYS A 143 4.28 17.92 -7.31
CA LYS A 143 5.42 18.73 -6.86
C LYS A 143 5.94 18.31 -5.47
N LEU A 144 5.22 17.44 -4.77
CA LEU A 144 5.59 16.84 -3.50
C LEU A 144 6.43 15.57 -3.76
N THR A 145 7.65 15.74 -4.21
CA THR A 145 8.52 14.65 -4.70
C THR A 145 9.17 13.82 -3.61
N ASP A 146 9.01 14.21 -2.35
CA ASP A 146 9.62 13.51 -1.21
C ASP A 146 8.86 12.23 -0.82
N TRP A 147 7.64 12.03 -1.36
CA TRP A 147 6.74 10.94 -1.03
C TRP A 147 6.21 10.22 -2.27
N LEU A 148 6.01 8.91 -2.14
CA LEU A 148 5.48 8.08 -3.22
C LEU A 148 3.99 8.34 -3.46
N GLY A 149 3.24 8.48 -2.37
CA GLY A 149 1.79 8.71 -2.41
C GLY A 149 1.33 9.64 -1.31
N ILE A 150 0.04 9.97 -1.34
CA ILE A 150 -0.59 10.83 -0.35
C ILE A 150 -1.79 10.09 0.25
N ILE A 151 -1.76 9.91 1.55
CA ILE A 151 -2.84 9.34 2.34
C ILE A 151 -3.57 10.48 3.02
N ILE A 152 -4.89 10.55 2.88
CA ILE A 152 -5.71 11.35 3.77
C ILE A 152 -6.50 10.43 4.67
N THR A 153 -6.63 10.77 5.94
CA THR A 153 -7.31 9.93 6.94
C THR A 153 -8.00 10.78 7.99
N ALA A 154 -9.07 10.23 8.55
CA ALA A 154 -9.78 10.80 9.70
C ALA A 154 -10.43 9.68 10.52
N GLN A 155 -10.88 9.99 11.72
CA GLN A 155 -11.73 9.10 12.49
C GLN A 155 -13.02 8.83 11.72
N GLY A 156 -13.44 7.57 11.63
CA GLY A 156 -14.66 7.15 10.95
C GLY A 156 -15.90 7.39 11.79
N SER A 157 -17.05 7.55 11.14
CA SER A 157 -18.37 7.66 11.80
C SER A 157 -18.92 6.29 12.16
N ASN A 158 -18.73 5.28 11.29
CA ASN A 158 -19.20 3.91 11.47
C ASN A 158 -18.07 2.88 11.51
N THR A 159 -16.83 3.33 11.32
CA THR A 159 -15.60 2.56 11.39
C THR A 159 -14.64 3.24 12.35
N ASP A 160 -13.55 2.60 12.73
CA ASP A 160 -12.56 3.20 13.62
C ASP A 160 -11.85 4.37 12.93
N PHE A 161 -11.53 4.21 11.64
CA PHE A 161 -11.00 5.28 10.80
C PHE A 161 -11.36 5.07 9.33
N VAL A 162 -11.21 6.13 8.55
CA VAL A 162 -11.36 6.14 7.09
C VAL A 162 -10.11 6.67 6.44
N SER A 163 -9.89 6.28 5.17
CA SER A 163 -8.76 6.78 4.39
C SER A 163 -9.10 6.88 2.90
N ARG A 164 -8.29 7.65 2.17
CA ARG A 164 -8.16 7.62 0.70
C ARG A 164 -6.69 7.71 0.35
N TYR A 165 -6.30 7.13 -0.80
CA TYR A 165 -4.92 7.09 -1.26
C TYR A 165 -4.80 7.67 -2.67
N PHE A 166 -3.88 8.60 -2.83
CA PHE A 166 -3.63 9.28 -4.12
C PHE A 166 -2.23 8.97 -4.63
N CYS A 167 -2.16 8.65 -5.93
CA CYS A 167 -0.92 8.43 -6.67
C CYS A 167 -0.67 9.62 -7.60
N PRO A 168 0.04 10.68 -7.17
CA PRO A 168 0.18 11.90 -7.98
C PRO A 168 0.87 11.66 -9.32
N GLU A 169 1.86 10.77 -9.39
CA GLU A 169 2.59 10.43 -10.62
C GLU A 169 1.70 9.75 -11.67
N LEU A 170 0.62 9.09 -11.24
CA LEU A 170 -0.32 8.40 -12.11
C LEU A 170 -1.60 9.20 -12.38
N ASP A 171 -1.76 10.40 -11.81
CA ASP A 171 -2.99 11.19 -11.83
C ASP A 171 -4.24 10.39 -11.39
N SER A 172 -4.06 9.49 -10.42
CA SER A 172 -5.09 8.54 -10.02
C SER A 172 -5.23 8.40 -8.52
N GLU A 173 -6.40 7.96 -8.13
CA GLU A 173 -6.69 7.48 -6.79
C GLU A 173 -6.70 5.95 -6.80
N ASP A 174 -6.04 5.33 -5.82
CA ASP A 174 -6.01 3.87 -5.68
C ASP A 174 -7.21 3.42 -4.85
N PRO A 175 -8.10 2.58 -5.39
CA PRO A 175 -9.31 2.15 -4.70
C PRO A 175 -9.05 1.22 -3.52
N VAL A 176 -7.92 0.51 -3.48
CA VAL A 176 -7.58 -0.44 -2.41
C VAL A 176 -6.08 -0.49 -2.17
N THR A 177 -5.61 0.21 -1.14
CA THR A 177 -4.18 0.35 -0.85
C THR A 177 -3.80 -0.37 0.45
N GLY A 178 -3.45 -1.64 0.34
CA GLY A 178 -3.04 -2.44 1.50
C GLY A 178 -1.82 -1.86 2.23
N SER A 179 -0.82 -1.38 1.48
CA SER A 179 0.42 -0.83 2.02
C SER A 179 0.24 0.44 2.87
N SER A 180 -0.79 1.25 2.62
CA SER A 180 -1.09 2.42 3.45
C SER A 180 -1.38 2.05 4.91
N HIS A 181 -1.90 0.83 5.13
CA HIS A 181 -2.23 0.32 6.45
C HIS A 181 -0.99 -0.06 7.29
N CYS A 182 0.19 -0.19 6.66
CA CYS A 182 1.45 -0.29 7.40
C CYS A 182 1.69 0.94 8.30
N ASN A 183 1.18 2.10 7.89
CA ASN A 183 1.26 3.35 8.63
C ASN A 183 -0.02 3.65 9.43
N LEU A 184 -1.19 3.43 8.82
CA LEU A 184 -2.47 3.80 9.41
C LEU A 184 -2.82 2.96 10.63
N ILE A 185 -2.51 1.64 10.61
CA ILE A 185 -2.81 0.77 11.74
C ILE A 185 -2.03 1.15 13.00
N PRO A 186 -0.70 1.29 13.00
CA PRO A 186 0.02 1.70 14.20
C PRO A 186 -0.42 3.08 14.69
N TYR A 187 -0.58 4.05 13.77
CA TYR A 187 -1.07 5.38 14.12
C TYR A 187 -2.42 5.36 14.84
N TRP A 188 -3.44 4.74 14.21
CA TRP A 188 -4.79 4.71 14.78
C TRP A 188 -4.90 3.79 16.00
N SER A 189 -4.08 2.72 16.06
CA SER A 189 -3.98 1.84 17.23
C SER A 189 -3.56 2.63 18.47
N GLU A 190 -2.52 3.44 18.34
CA GLU A 190 -2.06 4.31 19.42
C GLU A 190 -3.11 5.41 19.77
N LYS A 191 -3.64 6.06 18.74
CA LYS A 191 -4.62 7.16 18.90
C LYS A 191 -5.92 6.72 19.58
N LEU A 192 -6.40 5.51 19.29
CA LEU A 192 -7.67 4.96 19.78
C LEU A 192 -7.50 4.00 20.97
N GLY A 193 -6.26 3.58 21.29
CA GLY A 193 -6.00 2.55 22.30
C GLY A 193 -6.57 1.18 21.91
N LYS A 194 -6.62 0.85 20.61
CA LYS A 194 -7.20 -0.39 20.08
C LYS A 194 -6.18 -1.18 19.28
N HIS A 195 -6.17 -2.51 19.47
CA HIS A 195 -5.34 -3.43 18.66
C HIS A 195 -6.11 -4.12 17.53
N LYS A 196 -7.44 -4.03 17.53
CA LYS A 196 -8.30 -4.56 16.47
C LYS A 196 -9.26 -3.47 16.03
N MET A 197 -9.21 -3.16 14.77
CA MET A 197 -9.95 -2.04 14.20
C MET A 197 -10.66 -2.46 12.91
N VAL A 198 -11.74 -1.74 12.61
CA VAL A 198 -12.43 -1.79 11.32
C VAL A 198 -12.19 -0.46 10.63
N ALA A 199 -11.63 -0.50 9.43
CA ALA A 199 -11.37 0.69 8.63
C ALA A 199 -12.07 0.61 7.28
N ALA A 200 -12.33 1.78 6.67
CA ALA A 200 -12.81 1.86 5.30
C ALA A 200 -11.92 2.78 4.46
N GLN A 201 -11.49 2.29 3.30
CA GLN A 201 -10.93 3.12 2.26
C GLN A 201 -12.07 3.62 1.39
N LEU A 202 -12.18 4.96 1.25
CA LEU A 202 -13.32 5.64 0.60
C LEU A 202 -13.01 6.07 -0.85
N SER A 203 -11.89 5.56 -1.37
CA SER A 203 -11.46 5.81 -2.77
C SER A 203 -12.45 5.29 -3.79
#